data_69f5bef1a63e7179772cd3b958f33e24
#
_entry.id   69f5bef1a63e7179772cd3b958f33e24
#
_cell.length_a   1.000
_cell.length_b   1.000
_cell.length_c   1.000
_cell.angle_alpha   90.00
_cell.angle_beta   90.00
_cell.angle_gamma   90.00
#
_symmetry.space_group_name_H-M   'P 1'
#
loop_
_entity.id
_entity.type
_entity.pdbx_description
1 polymer ?
#
loop_
_entity_poly.entity_id
_entity_poly.type
_entity_poly.pdbx_seq_one_letter_code
_entity_poly.pdbx_strand_id
1 'polypeptide(L)'
;MKILPVFNRARQSTLLKAILVSSLVSTTAMAASQDVNRLGKDLTPVGAQKSANAAGTIPEWSGGLTNALPGWPNKNNYRPNPHSDDKVMFTIDAANMKKYTNKLPEAAKELFKAYPEQFKMNVYPSRRTAAFPQTYYDGIKANVKSAKLIDGGNGIE
;
A
#
# COMPACT_ATOMS: atom_id res chain seq x y z
N MET A 1 -70.98 -42.10 -2.72
CA MET A 1 -69.71 -42.21 -2.01
C MET A 1 -68.75 -41.19 -2.61
N LYS A 2 -68.64 -40.00 -1.99
CA LYS A 2 -67.83 -38.86 -2.50
C LYS A 2 -66.48 -38.83 -1.74
N ILE A 3 -65.40 -38.95 -2.43
CA ILE A 3 -64.04 -38.87 -1.91
C ILE A 3 -63.59 -37.42 -2.07
N LEU A 4 -63.27 -36.73 -0.97
CA LEU A 4 -62.71 -35.39 -0.96
C LEU A 4 -61.19 -35.48 -1.09
N PRO A 5 -60.55 -34.56 -1.80
CA PRO A 5 -59.09 -34.54 -1.91
C PRO A 5 -58.45 -33.89 -0.69
N VAL A 6 -57.41 -34.54 -0.19
CA VAL A 6 -56.56 -34.06 0.91
C VAL A 6 -55.66 -32.95 0.36
N PHE A 7 -55.83 -31.74 0.90
CA PHE A 7 -54.96 -30.60 0.64
C PHE A 7 -53.61 -30.76 1.38
N ASN A 8 -52.56 -30.90 0.63
CA ASN A 8 -51.19 -31.04 1.15
C ASN A 8 -50.62 -29.66 1.53
N ARG A 9 -50.55 -29.38 2.83
CA ARG A 9 -50.08 -28.13 3.45
C ARG A 9 -48.59 -28.19 3.76
N ALA A 10 -47.76 -28.38 2.75
CA ALA A 10 -46.32 -28.46 2.98
C ALA A 10 -45.51 -27.82 1.82
N ARG A 11 -45.71 -26.54 1.52
CA ARG A 11 -44.83 -25.81 0.58
C ARG A 11 -44.78 -24.29 0.81
N GLN A 12 -44.86 -23.78 2.01
CA GLN A 12 -44.77 -22.32 2.25
C GLN A 12 -43.71 -21.88 3.29
N SER A 13 -42.82 -22.76 3.74
CA SER A 13 -41.82 -22.35 4.75
C SER A 13 -40.39 -22.21 4.26
N THR A 14 -40.11 -22.36 2.96
CA THR A 14 -38.75 -22.35 2.44
C THR A 14 -38.36 -21.07 1.70
N LEU A 15 -39.30 -20.16 1.44
CA LEU A 15 -39.04 -18.90 0.73
C LEU A 15 -38.80 -17.69 1.62
N LEU A 16 -38.94 -17.80 2.93
CA LEU A 16 -38.72 -16.66 3.86
C LEU A 16 -37.34 -16.66 4.54
N LYS A 17 -36.48 -17.63 4.28
CA LYS A 17 -35.16 -17.72 4.91
C LYS A 17 -34.00 -17.26 3.99
N ALA A 18 -34.29 -16.89 2.75
CA ALA A 18 -33.26 -16.53 1.76
C ALA A 18 -33.03 -15.01 1.60
N ILE A 19 -33.75 -14.14 2.34
CA ILE A 19 -33.66 -12.68 2.17
C ILE A 19 -32.89 -11.98 3.30
N LEU A 20 -32.41 -12.72 4.31
CA LEU A 20 -31.77 -12.08 5.49
C LEU A 20 -30.24 -12.18 5.54
N VAL A 21 -29.56 -12.55 4.47
CA VAL A 21 -28.08 -12.69 4.48
C VAL A 21 -27.36 -11.76 3.50
N SER A 22 -28.05 -10.93 2.71
CA SER A 22 -27.40 -10.07 1.72
C SER A 22 -27.28 -8.59 2.10
N SER A 23 -27.39 -8.21 3.36
CA SER A 23 -27.34 -6.79 3.77
C SER A 23 -26.28 -6.41 4.79
N LEU A 24 -25.16 -7.13 4.89
CA LEU A 24 -24.08 -6.74 5.80
C LEU A 24 -22.68 -6.87 5.20
N VAL A 25 -22.46 -6.31 4.02
CA VAL A 25 -21.08 -5.91 3.62
C VAL A 25 -21.17 -4.54 2.97
N SER A 26 -21.73 -3.58 3.68
CA SER A 26 -21.31 -2.19 3.50
C SER A 26 -20.05 -2.05 4.33
N THR A 27 -18.90 -2.40 3.77
CA THR A 27 -17.62 -1.86 4.24
C THR A 27 -17.68 -0.36 4.04
N THR A 28 -18.22 0.33 5.02
CA THR A 28 -17.89 1.73 5.21
C THR A 28 -16.37 1.75 5.33
N ALA A 29 -15.70 2.14 4.25
CA ALA A 29 -14.38 2.72 4.36
C ALA A 29 -14.57 3.98 5.22
N MET A 30 -14.60 3.80 6.54
CA MET A 30 -14.35 4.87 7.47
C MET A 30 -12.93 5.28 7.13
N ALA A 31 -12.79 6.41 6.45
CA ALA A 31 -11.57 7.17 6.47
C ALA A 31 -11.30 7.38 7.97
N ALA A 32 -10.46 6.51 8.54
CA ALA A 32 -10.03 6.64 9.91
C ALA A 32 -9.42 8.03 9.98
N SER A 33 -10.04 8.93 10.73
CA SER A 33 -9.47 10.24 11.02
C SER A 33 -8.06 9.92 11.51
N GLN A 34 -7.06 10.29 10.70
CA GLN A 34 -5.67 9.97 11.02
C GLN A 34 -5.38 10.71 12.32
N ASP A 35 -5.33 9.99 13.42
CA ASP A 35 -5.00 10.59 14.70
C ASP A 35 -3.59 11.17 14.60
N VAL A 36 -3.51 12.50 14.54
CA VAL A 36 -2.24 13.24 14.44
C VAL A 36 -1.25 12.84 15.55
N ASN A 37 -1.76 12.35 16.68
CA ASN A 37 -0.93 11.90 17.80
C ASN A 37 -0.18 10.59 17.52
N ARG A 38 -0.52 9.88 16.46
CA ARG A 38 0.19 8.67 16.00
C ARG A 38 1.44 9.01 15.19
N LEU A 39 1.49 10.20 14.58
CA LEU A 39 2.64 10.64 13.79
C LEU A 39 3.90 10.75 14.65
N GLY A 40 4.93 10.03 14.25
CA GLY A 40 6.20 9.91 14.98
C GLY A 40 6.21 8.81 16.07
N LYS A 41 5.07 8.17 16.37
CA LYS A 41 4.96 7.06 17.33
C LYS A 41 4.92 5.72 16.59
N ASP A 42 3.75 5.22 16.29
CA ASP A 42 3.51 3.98 15.51
C ASP A 42 3.45 4.24 14.00
N LEU A 43 3.19 5.47 13.60
CA LEU A 43 3.37 5.94 12.23
C LEU A 43 4.67 6.75 12.11
N THR A 44 5.25 6.74 10.92
CA THR A 44 6.29 7.70 10.59
C THR A 44 5.73 9.13 10.63
N PRO A 45 6.56 10.18 10.72
CA PRO A 45 6.06 11.56 10.72
C PRO A 45 5.24 11.94 9.47
N VAL A 46 5.31 11.15 8.40
CA VAL A 46 4.55 11.33 7.15
C VAL A 46 3.37 10.33 7.00
N GLY A 47 3.01 9.63 8.07
CA GLY A 47 1.81 8.79 8.12
C GLY A 47 1.95 7.35 7.64
N ALA A 48 3.14 6.89 7.26
CA ALA A 48 3.35 5.48 6.93
C ALA A 48 3.52 4.63 8.20
N GLN A 49 3.20 3.34 8.15
CA GLN A 49 3.48 2.41 9.24
C GLN A 49 4.98 2.40 9.58
N LYS A 50 5.33 2.61 10.85
CA LYS A 50 6.72 2.68 11.30
C LYS A 50 7.36 1.31 11.42
N SER A 51 6.65 0.34 11.96
CA SER A 51 7.14 -1.02 12.18
C SER A 51 7.50 -1.75 10.88
N ALA A 52 8.32 -2.78 10.99
CA ALA A 52 8.59 -3.71 9.91
C ALA A 52 7.31 -4.46 9.49
N ASN A 53 7.28 -4.97 8.25
CA ASN A 53 6.19 -5.85 7.82
C ASN A 53 6.38 -7.28 8.36
N ALA A 54 5.28 -8.04 8.46
CA ALA A 54 5.31 -9.41 8.98
C ALA A 54 6.19 -10.38 8.17
N ALA A 55 6.39 -10.10 6.87
CA ALA A 55 7.24 -10.92 6.01
C ALA A 55 8.74 -10.60 6.14
N GLY A 56 9.15 -9.61 6.94
CA GLY A 56 10.54 -9.19 7.11
C GLY A 56 11.17 -8.56 5.87
N THR A 57 10.39 -8.29 4.82
CA THR A 57 10.89 -7.72 3.56
C THR A 57 10.99 -6.20 3.57
N ILE A 58 10.28 -5.55 4.49
CA ILE A 58 10.33 -4.11 4.71
C ILE A 58 10.77 -3.89 6.16
N PRO A 59 11.93 -3.29 6.41
CA PRO A 59 12.42 -3.06 7.77
C PRO A 59 11.64 -1.98 8.50
N GLU A 60 11.78 -1.90 9.83
CA GLU A 60 11.30 -0.77 10.61
C GLU A 60 11.95 0.53 10.13
N TRP A 61 11.18 1.62 10.15
CA TRP A 61 11.74 2.95 9.88
C TRP A 61 12.41 3.50 11.14
N SER A 62 13.72 3.74 11.05
CA SER A 62 14.59 4.17 12.16
C SER A 62 14.95 5.67 12.11
N GLY A 63 14.21 6.49 11.38
CA GLY A 63 14.49 7.93 11.25
C GLY A 63 14.95 8.34 9.85
N GLY A 64 15.28 7.38 9.00
CA GLY A 64 15.78 7.63 7.66
C GLY A 64 17.25 8.07 7.64
N LEU A 65 17.69 8.60 6.50
CA LEU A 65 19.07 9.05 6.27
C LEU A 65 19.16 10.56 6.49
N THR A 66 19.63 10.98 7.66
CA THR A 66 19.72 12.39 8.08
C THR A 66 21.11 13.00 7.87
N ASN A 67 22.14 12.16 7.79
CA ASN A 67 23.52 12.62 7.61
C ASN A 67 23.82 12.89 6.13
N ALA A 68 24.70 13.85 5.89
CA ALA A 68 25.27 14.07 4.55
C ALA A 68 25.98 12.81 4.06
N LEU A 69 25.80 12.48 2.79
CA LEU A 69 26.51 11.36 2.17
C LEU A 69 27.99 11.69 2.00
N PRO A 70 28.90 10.73 2.24
CA PRO A 70 30.31 10.91 1.95
C PRO A 70 30.54 11.40 0.51
N GLY A 71 31.35 12.45 0.35
CA GLY A 71 31.60 13.03 -0.98
C GLY A 71 30.46 13.86 -1.57
N TRP A 72 29.44 14.20 -0.81
CA TRP A 72 28.35 15.08 -1.22
C TRP A 72 28.37 16.40 -0.42
N PRO A 73 28.19 17.59 -1.04
CA PRO A 73 28.14 17.80 -2.51
C PRO A 73 29.51 17.61 -3.20
N ASN A 74 29.49 17.26 -4.48
CA ASN A 74 30.68 17.06 -5.32
C ASN A 74 30.65 17.98 -6.55
N LYS A 75 31.77 17.98 -7.33
CA LYS A 75 31.91 18.86 -8.50
C LYS A 75 30.80 18.72 -9.54
N ASN A 76 30.23 17.53 -9.67
CA ASN A 76 29.20 17.23 -10.67
C ASN A 76 27.78 17.43 -10.12
N ASN A 77 27.62 17.76 -8.85
CA ASN A 77 26.36 17.90 -8.14
C ASN A 77 25.44 16.66 -8.22
N TYR A 78 26.01 15.48 -8.52
CA TYR A 78 25.28 14.22 -8.47
C TYR A 78 25.31 13.63 -7.07
N ARG A 79 24.12 13.32 -6.54
CA ARG A 79 24.01 12.66 -5.25
C ARG A 79 24.51 11.22 -5.39
N PRO A 80 25.51 10.79 -4.58
CA PRO A 80 25.98 9.41 -4.61
C PRO A 80 24.87 8.47 -4.13
N ASN A 81 24.90 7.22 -4.60
CA ASN A 81 24.01 6.19 -4.09
C ASN A 81 24.45 5.80 -2.68
N PRO A 82 23.61 6.00 -1.64
CA PRO A 82 23.96 5.66 -0.26
C PRO A 82 24.07 4.15 -0.01
N HIS A 83 23.66 3.33 -0.97
CA HIS A 83 23.59 1.87 -0.88
C HIS A 83 24.30 1.21 -2.08
N SER A 84 25.42 1.81 -2.52
CA SER A 84 26.22 1.27 -3.62
C SER A 84 26.72 -0.16 -3.40
N ASP A 85 26.90 -0.55 -2.13
CA ASP A 85 27.42 -1.85 -1.74
C ASP A 85 26.34 -2.94 -1.59
N ASP A 86 25.07 -2.56 -1.77
CA ASP A 86 23.96 -3.51 -1.72
C ASP A 86 24.07 -4.52 -2.89
N LYS A 87 24.03 -5.80 -2.55
CA LYS A 87 24.04 -6.88 -3.53
C LYS A 87 22.63 -7.16 -4.03
N VAL A 88 22.53 -7.55 -5.30
CA VAL A 88 21.27 -8.05 -5.88
C VAL A 88 20.85 -9.31 -5.12
N MET A 89 19.64 -9.31 -4.56
CA MET A 89 19.06 -10.47 -3.88
C MET A 89 18.63 -11.54 -4.89
N PHE A 90 17.96 -11.11 -5.96
CA PHE A 90 17.56 -11.93 -7.10
C PHE A 90 17.17 -11.03 -8.27
N THR A 91 17.09 -11.64 -9.46
CA THR A 91 16.67 -10.94 -10.68
C THR A 91 15.37 -11.54 -11.18
N ILE A 92 14.41 -10.68 -11.53
CA ILE A 92 13.20 -11.05 -12.24
C ILE A 92 13.44 -10.83 -13.73
N ASP A 93 13.10 -11.83 -14.54
CA ASP A 93 13.18 -11.84 -16.00
C ASP A 93 11.92 -12.47 -16.61
N ALA A 94 11.84 -12.55 -17.94
CA ALA A 94 10.70 -13.12 -18.63
C ALA A 94 10.44 -14.59 -18.25
N ALA A 95 11.49 -15.36 -17.93
CA ALA A 95 11.37 -16.77 -17.60
C ALA A 95 10.72 -17.01 -16.22
N ASN A 96 10.99 -16.12 -15.26
CA ASN A 96 10.54 -16.29 -13.87
C ASN A 96 9.45 -15.28 -13.43
N MET A 97 9.09 -14.28 -14.24
CA MET A 97 8.13 -13.22 -13.89
C MET A 97 6.78 -13.74 -13.38
N LYS A 98 6.35 -14.90 -13.84
CA LYS A 98 5.08 -15.51 -13.42
C LYS A 98 5.00 -15.77 -11.91
N LYS A 99 6.15 -16.03 -11.26
CA LYS A 99 6.24 -16.23 -9.80
C LYS A 99 5.96 -14.94 -9.00
N TYR A 100 6.06 -13.79 -9.66
CA TYR A 100 5.98 -12.46 -9.03
C TYR A 100 4.81 -11.63 -9.56
N THR A 101 3.89 -12.22 -10.35
CA THR A 101 2.81 -11.51 -11.05
C THR A 101 1.98 -10.61 -10.14
N ASN A 102 1.71 -11.04 -8.90
CA ASN A 102 0.95 -10.28 -7.91
C ASN A 102 1.74 -9.14 -7.25
N LYS A 103 3.04 -9.02 -7.54
CA LYS A 103 3.94 -7.98 -7.02
C LYS A 103 4.47 -7.06 -8.11
N LEU A 104 4.16 -7.35 -9.37
CA LEU A 104 4.61 -6.58 -10.53
C LEU A 104 3.52 -5.63 -11.00
N PRO A 105 3.83 -4.34 -11.27
CA PRO A 105 2.91 -3.44 -11.96
C PRO A 105 2.69 -3.91 -13.40
N GLU A 106 1.53 -3.57 -13.98
CA GLU A 106 1.17 -4.00 -15.36
C GLU A 106 2.22 -3.56 -16.38
N ALA A 107 2.75 -2.34 -16.26
CA ALA A 107 3.79 -1.84 -17.16
C ALA A 107 5.04 -2.74 -17.17
N ALA A 108 5.47 -3.25 -16.01
CA ALA A 108 6.61 -4.17 -15.95
C ALA A 108 6.29 -5.52 -16.63
N LYS A 109 5.06 -6.03 -16.46
CA LYS A 109 4.61 -7.27 -17.12
C LYS A 109 4.63 -7.13 -18.64
N GLU A 110 4.19 -5.99 -19.17
CA GLU A 110 4.23 -5.72 -20.61
C GLU A 110 5.69 -5.57 -21.12
N LEU A 111 6.59 -4.95 -20.34
CA LEU A 111 8.01 -4.87 -20.70
C LEU A 111 8.67 -6.24 -20.78
N PHE A 112 8.37 -7.16 -19.86
CA PHE A 112 8.86 -8.56 -19.93
C PHE A 112 8.35 -9.30 -21.16
N LYS A 113 7.13 -9.00 -21.63
CA LYS A 113 6.57 -9.60 -22.85
C LYS A 113 7.20 -9.02 -24.12
N ALA A 114 7.36 -7.69 -24.15
CA ALA A 114 7.87 -6.98 -25.32
C ALA A 114 9.39 -7.17 -25.49
N TYR A 115 10.13 -7.29 -24.40
CA TYR A 115 11.60 -7.34 -24.40
C TYR A 115 12.14 -8.49 -23.53
N PRO A 116 11.80 -9.76 -23.83
CA PRO A 116 12.06 -10.89 -22.95
C PRO A 116 13.55 -11.14 -22.68
N GLU A 117 14.41 -10.81 -23.63
CA GLU A 117 15.86 -11.03 -23.50
C GLU A 117 16.59 -9.86 -22.83
N GLN A 118 16.07 -8.64 -23.01
CA GLN A 118 16.74 -7.41 -22.59
C GLN A 118 16.24 -6.90 -21.24
N PHE A 119 14.90 -7.00 -20.98
CA PHE A 119 14.33 -6.43 -19.78
C PHE A 119 14.51 -7.36 -18.58
N LYS A 120 15.20 -6.84 -17.56
CA LYS A 120 15.46 -7.54 -16.29
C LYS A 120 15.28 -6.56 -15.14
N MET A 121 14.72 -7.05 -14.03
CA MET A 121 14.57 -6.27 -12.81
C MET A 121 15.40 -6.89 -11.69
N ASN A 122 16.48 -6.21 -11.30
CA ASN A 122 17.26 -6.59 -10.13
C ASN A 122 16.53 -6.14 -8.86
N VAL A 123 16.34 -7.05 -7.92
CA VAL A 123 15.72 -6.79 -6.63
C VAL A 123 16.79 -6.67 -5.56
N TYR A 124 16.70 -5.57 -4.81
CA TYR A 124 17.63 -5.20 -3.74
C TYR A 124 16.91 -5.19 -2.38
N PRO A 125 17.63 -5.18 -1.26
CA PRO A 125 17.03 -4.98 0.04
C PRO A 125 16.23 -3.67 0.11
N SER A 126 15.03 -3.72 0.70
CA SER A 126 14.25 -2.51 0.93
C SER A 126 14.95 -1.59 1.93
N ARG A 127 15.03 -0.30 1.59
CA ARG A 127 15.59 0.75 2.43
C ARG A 127 14.54 1.80 2.71
N ARG A 128 14.51 2.30 3.93
CA ARG A 128 13.55 3.34 4.36
C ARG A 128 14.31 4.60 4.72
N THR A 129 14.94 5.22 3.71
CA THR A 129 15.88 6.33 3.87
C THR A 129 15.23 7.71 3.91
N ALA A 130 13.94 7.82 3.61
CA ALA A 130 13.25 9.10 3.59
C ALA A 130 13.29 9.77 4.97
N ALA A 131 13.83 10.99 5.00
CA ALA A 131 13.87 11.87 6.15
C ALA A 131 13.70 13.31 5.66
N PHE A 132 13.01 14.12 6.44
CA PHE A 132 12.76 15.53 6.14
C PHE A 132 13.13 16.39 7.35
N PRO A 133 13.36 17.69 7.17
CA PRO A 133 13.56 18.64 8.28
C PRO A 133 12.37 18.64 9.24
N GLN A 134 12.62 18.93 10.51
CA GLN A 134 11.56 18.95 11.54
C GLN A 134 10.41 19.92 11.17
N THR A 135 10.74 21.07 10.59
CA THR A 135 9.73 22.06 10.13
C THR A 135 8.74 21.48 9.12
N TYR A 136 9.18 20.54 8.29
CA TYR A 136 8.30 19.82 7.36
C TYR A 136 7.33 18.89 8.10
N TYR A 137 7.82 18.17 9.09
CA TYR A 137 6.99 17.29 9.92
C TYR A 137 5.97 18.08 10.76
N ASP A 138 6.37 19.25 11.24
CA ASP A 138 5.48 20.14 11.98
C ASP A 138 4.37 20.70 11.06
N GLY A 139 4.72 21.04 9.81
CA GLY A 139 3.75 21.41 8.77
C GLY A 139 2.73 20.31 8.48
N ILE A 140 3.17 19.05 8.36
CA ILE A 140 2.26 17.91 8.18
C ILE A 140 1.28 17.80 9.35
N LYS A 141 1.75 17.91 10.60
CA LYS A 141 0.87 17.86 11.78
C LYS A 141 -0.14 19.01 11.82
N ALA A 142 0.27 20.20 11.40
CA ALA A 142 -0.63 21.34 11.28
C ALA A 142 -1.71 21.08 10.22
N ASN A 143 -1.31 20.61 9.03
CA ASN A 143 -2.21 20.35 7.91
C ASN A 143 -3.28 19.29 8.23
N VAL A 144 -2.98 18.27 9.03
CA VAL A 144 -3.98 17.28 9.47
C VAL A 144 -5.18 17.96 10.14
N LYS A 145 -4.98 19.10 10.79
CA LYS A 145 -6.04 19.83 11.51
C LYS A 145 -6.68 20.93 10.68
N SER A 146 -5.96 21.53 9.74
CA SER A 146 -6.39 22.75 9.04
C SER A 146 -6.73 22.53 7.57
N ALA A 147 -6.10 21.56 6.90
CA ALA A 147 -6.33 21.33 5.48
C ALA A 147 -7.75 20.84 5.20
N LYS A 148 -8.42 21.43 4.23
CA LYS A 148 -9.75 21.05 3.78
C LYS A 148 -9.73 20.79 2.28
N LEU A 149 -10.55 19.83 1.83
CA LEU A 149 -10.77 19.66 0.40
C LEU A 149 -11.63 20.82 -0.11
N ILE A 150 -11.21 21.43 -1.21
CA ILE A 150 -12.07 22.37 -1.94
C ILE A 150 -13.19 21.60 -2.65
N ASP A 151 -14.26 22.31 -2.99
CA ASP A 151 -15.43 21.73 -3.63
C ASP A 151 -15.05 20.92 -4.89
N GLY A 152 -15.58 19.69 -4.97
CA GLY A 152 -15.25 18.73 -6.02
C GLY A 152 -13.97 17.94 -5.82
N GLY A 153 -13.22 18.15 -4.72
CA GLY A 153 -12.01 17.38 -4.38
C GLY A 153 -10.81 17.66 -5.29
N ASN A 154 -10.84 18.77 -6.06
CA ASN A 154 -9.79 19.11 -7.04
C ASN A 154 -8.59 19.86 -6.42
N GLY A 155 -8.55 20.04 -5.11
CA GLY A 155 -7.46 20.71 -4.41
C GLY A 155 -7.66 20.72 -2.90
N ILE A 156 -6.74 21.40 -2.19
CA ILE A 156 -6.72 21.54 -0.74
C ILE A 156 -6.50 23.01 -0.40
N GLU A 157 -7.24 23.53 0.58
CA GLU A 157 -7.05 24.82 1.23
C GLU A 157 -6.65 24.67 2.70
#